data_53bf67eec6f8cfa794e90f0c58f95bb9
#
_entry.id   53bf67eec6f8cfa794e90f0c58f95bb9
#
_cell.length_a   1.000
_cell.length_b   1.000
_cell.length_c   1.000
_cell.angle_alpha   90.00
_cell.angle_beta   90.00
_cell.angle_gamma   90.00
#
_symmetry.space_group_name_H-M   'P 1'
#
loop_
_entity.id
_entity.type
_entity.pdbx_description
1 polymer ?
#
loop_
_entity_poly.entity_id
_entity_poly.type
_entity_poly.pdbx_seq_one_letter_code
_entity_poly.pdbx_strand_id
1 'polypeptide(L)'
;MLARASYPFKLSSGQFLELGVQGYHGRFVPQTQAIPVGGGSVTPSRPDEGVVDERVAFTAVWYPQPFGVETEWNLGRGPELSDDGTRVESRSLQGGYLQFNYRQAKAGMPLFPFVRWQYYDGGRKFARNAPHSNVNEMDFGLEFARWSELELTVVYSHTFERTRTSVFPYGSAKGANRVGFQAQWNY
;
A
#
# COMPACT_ATOMS: atom_id res chain seq x y z
N MET A 1 4.61 3.18 -19.55
CA MET A 1 3.68 4.32 -19.77
C MET A 1 3.00 4.59 -18.44
N LEU A 2 2.82 5.88 -18.04
CA LEU A 2 2.13 6.28 -16.82
C LEU A 2 1.19 7.42 -17.17
N ALA A 3 -0.03 7.40 -16.60
CA ALA A 3 -1.01 8.47 -16.73
C ALA A 3 -1.76 8.69 -15.41
N ARG A 4 -2.11 9.94 -15.11
CA ARG A 4 -2.92 10.33 -13.95
C ARG A 4 -3.86 11.47 -14.36
N ALA A 5 -5.10 11.42 -13.84
CA ALA A 5 -6.06 12.50 -13.91
C ALA A 5 -6.80 12.61 -12.57
N SER A 6 -7.00 13.83 -12.07
CA SER A 6 -7.84 14.10 -10.90
C SER A 6 -8.61 15.38 -11.08
N TYR A 7 -9.74 15.49 -10.37
CA TYR A 7 -10.57 16.68 -10.42
C TYR A 7 -11.20 16.96 -9.04
N PRO A 8 -11.02 18.20 -8.49
CA PRO A 8 -11.62 18.61 -7.24
C PRO A 8 -13.03 19.20 -7.48
N PHE A 9 -14.05 18.56 -6.95
CA PHE A 9 -15.43 19.02 -6.95
C PHE A 9 -15.69 19.86 -5.70
N LYS A 10 -16.16 21.10 -5.89
CA LYS A 10 -16.66 21.92 -4.78
C LYS A 10 -18.09 21.52 -4.45
N LEU A 11 -18.33 21.10 -3.21
CA LEU A 11 -19.62 20.72 -2.70
C LEU A 11 -20.43 21.94 -2.24
N SER A 12 -21.75 21.79 -2.13
CA SER A 12 -22.65 22.87 -1.64
C SER A 12 -22.34 23.30 -0.20
N SER A 13 -21.75 22.41 0.61
CA SER A 13 -21.24 22.70 1.95
C SER A 13 -19.99 23.58 1.99
N GLY A 14 -19.38 23.89 0.83
CA GLY A 14 -18.08 24.55 0.73
C GLY A 14 -16.87 23.63 0.86
N GLN A 15 -17.08 22.33 1.12
CA GLN A 15 -16.04 21.31 1.14
C GLN A 15 -15.61 20.91 -0.27
N PHE A 16 -14.48 20.24 -0.40
CA PHE A 16 -14.00 19.68 -1.65
C PHE A 16 -13.96 18.14 -1.57
N LEU A 17 -14.39 17.52 -2.67
CA LEU A 17 -14.21 16.10 -2.95
C LEU A 17 -13.33 15.98 -4.20
N GLU A 18 -12.12 15.45 -4.06
CA GLU A 18 -11.25 15.17 -5.19
C GLU A 18 -11.39 13.70 -5.57
N LEU A 19 -11.69 13.45 -6.85
CA LEU A 19 -11.68 12.11 -7.42
C LEU A 19 -10.53 12.01 -8.41
N GLY A 20 -9.83 10.86 -8.40
CA GLY A 20 -8.71 10.64 -9.29
C GLY A 20 -8.64 9.20 -9.82
N VAL A 21 -7.99 9.07 -10.96
CA VAL A 21 -7.61 7.81 -11.55
C VAL A 21 -6.17 7.91 -12.04
N GLN A 22 -5.39 6.87 -11.79
CA GLN A 22 -4.03 6.76 -12.30
C GLN A 22 -3.75 5.34 -12.75
N GLY A 23 -2.81 5.17 -13.67
CA GLY A 23 -2.44 3.85 -14.13
C GLY A 23 -1.08 3.83 -14.78
N TYR A 24 -0.45 2.67 -14.75
CA TYR A 24 0.76 2.41 -15.49
C TYR A 24 0.77 1.03 -16.13
N HIS A 25 1.53 0.91 -17.19
CA HIS A 25 1.84 -0.35 -17.85
C HIS A 25 3.34 -0.41 -18.12
N GLY A 26 3.95 -1.55 -17.79
CA GLY A 26 5.36 -1.82 -18.02
C GLY A 26 5.74 -3.26 -17.73
N ARG A 27 7.04 -3.50 -17.65
CA ARG A 27 7.61 -4.78 -17.23
C ARG A 27 8.53 -4.56 -16.03
N PHE A 28 8.60 -5.54 -15.18
CA PHE A 28 9.47 -5.55 -14.02
C PHE A 28 10.32 -6.82 -14.02
N VAL A 29 11.63 -6.67 -13.79
CA VAL A 29 12.58 -7.77 -13.69
C VAL A 29 12.79 -8.11 -12.21
N PRO A 30 12.09 -9.13 -11.65
CA PRO A 30 12.26 -9.50 -10.26
C PRO A 30 13.64 -10.11 -10.00
N GLN A 31 14.20 -9.85 -8.86
CA GLN A 31 15.40 -10.55 -8.41
C GLN A 31 15.03 -11.96 -7.96
N THR A 32 15.74 -12.97 -8.47
CA THR A 32 15.55 -14.38 -8.08
C THR A 32 16.73 -14.90 -7.28
N GLN A 33 16.45 -15.85 -6.39
CA GLN A 33 17.42 -16.50 -5.51
C GLN A 33 16.97 -17.93 -5.26
N ALA A 34 17.91 -18.84 -5.11
CA ALA A 34 17.62 -20.23 -4.80
C ALA A 34 16.80 -20.37 -3.50
N ILE A 35 15.79 -21.24 -3.55
CA ILE A 35 14.92 -21.64 -2.42
C ILE A 35 14.86 -23.16 -2.33
N PRO A 36 14.71 -23.73 -1.12
CA PRO A 36 14.53 -25.18 -0.94
C PRO A 36 13.15 -25.59 -1.48
N VAL A 37 13.12 -26.57 -2.36
CA VAL A 37 11.88 -27.16 -2.91
C VAL A 37 12.09 -28.67 -3.06
N GLY A 38 11.18 -29.48 -2.50
CA GLY A 38 11.16 -30.93 -2.70
C GLY A 38 12.44 -31.67 -2.32
N GLY A 39 13.17 -31.20 -1.31
CA GLY A 39 14.44 -31.78 -0.86
C GLY A 39 15.69 -31.35 -1.67
N GLY A 40 15.51 -30.48 -2.65
CA GLY A 40 16.57 -29.84 -3.44
C GLY A 40 16.56 -28.31 -3.28
N SER A 41 17.29 -27.64 -4.17
CA SER A 41 17.32 -26.17 -4.28
C SER A 41 16.98 -25.75 -5.70
N VAL A 42 16.04 -24.84 -5.87
CA VAL A 42 15.59 -24.32 -7.16
C VAL A 42 15.70 -22.79 -7.16
N THR A 43 16.31 -22.23 -8.19
CA THR A 43 16.21 -20.78 -8.46
C THR A 43 15.00 -20.56 -9.37
N PRO A 44 13.97 -19.80 -8.91
CA PRO A 44 12.79 -19.58 -9.74
C PRO A 44 13.16 -18.94 -11.08
N SER A 45 12.66 -19.51 -12.17
CA SER A 45 12.87 -18.94 -13.50
C SER A 45 12.02 -17.69 -13.71
N ARG A 46 12.44 -16.81 -14.61
CA ARG A 46 11.70 -15.64 -15.08
C ARG A 46 12.10 -15.31 -16.52
N PRO A 47 11.24 -14.60 -17.30
CA PRO A 47 11.66 -14.06 -18.58
C PRO A 47 12.76 -12.99 -18.40
N ASP A 48 13.72 -12.93 -19.31
CA ASP A 48 14.83 -11.96 -19.24
C ASP A 48 14.33 -10.52 -19.35
N GLU A 49 13.32 -10.28 -20.19
CA GLU A 49 12.66 -8.98 -20.31
C GLU A 49 11.76 -8.63 -19.11
N GLY A 50 11.66 -9.52 -18.13
CA GLY A 50 10.79 -9.39 -16.97
C GLY A 50 9.35 -9.79 -17.23
N VAL A 51 8.51 -9.68 -16.20
CA VAL A 51 7.07 -9.99 -16.24
C VAL A 51 6.25 -8.70 -16.34
N VAL A 52 5.04 -8.81 -16.87
CA VAL A 52 4.11 -7.66 -16.95
C VAL A 52 3.81 -7.14 -15.54
N ASP A 53 3.93 -5.83 -15.37
CA ASP A 53 3.56 -5.07 -14.17
C ASP A 53 2.72 -3.88 -14.60
N GLU A 54 1.42 -3.95 -14.31
CA GLU A 54 0.45 -2.93 -14.70
C GLU A 54 -0.60 -2.76 -13.61
N ARG A 55 -1.02 -1.51 -13.40
CA ARG A 55 -2.04 -1.18 -12.39
C ARG A 55 -2.89 -0.02 -12.83
N VAL A 56 -4.12 -0.02 -12.32
CA VAL A 56 -5.02 1.13 -12.29
C VAL A 56 -5.38 1.37 -10.84
N ALA A 57 -5.30 2.63 -10.41
CA ALA A 57 -5.71 3.07 -9.07
C ALA A 57 -6.80 4.12 -9.17
N PHE A 58 -7.79 4.03 -8.28
CA PHE A 58 -8.84 4.99 -8.07
C PHE A 58 -8.61 5.67 -6.73
N THR A 59 -8.68 6.99 -6.70
CA THR A 59 -8.47 7.79 -5.49
C THR A 59 -9.69 8.66 -5.21
N ALA A 60 -10.03 8.84 -3.94
CA ALA A 60 -11.00 9.81 -3.51
C ALA A 60 -10.52 10.47 -2.21
N VAL A 61 -10.56 11.81 -2.17
CA VAL A 61 -10.21 12.61 -1.00
C VAL A 61 -11.36 13.56 -0.72
N TRP A 62 -12.02 13.35 0.42
CA TRP A 62 -12.97 14.29 0.98
C TRP A 62 -12.29 15.03 2.13
N TYR A 63 -11.98 16.31 1.89
CA TYR A 63 -11.18 17.12 2.81
C TYR A 63 -11.89 17.36 4.15
N PRO A 64 -11.19 17.24 5.31
CA PRO A 64 -11.82 17.27 6.62
C PRO A 64 -12.30 18.66 7.03
N GLN A 65 -13.64 18.77 7.33
CA GLN A 65 -14.28 19.95 7.92
C GLN A 65 -15.57 19.56 8.67
N PRO A 66 -15.54 19.01 9.88
CA PRO A 66 -14.34 18.49 10.61
C PRO A 66 -13.94 17.08 10.19
N PHE A 67 -14.83 16.29 9.55
CA PHE A 67 -14.58 14.92 9.12
C PHE A 67 -14.08 14.88 7.69
N GLY A 68 -13.16 13.98 7.42
CA GLY A 68 -12.65 13.70 6.10
C GLY A 68 -12.45 12.22 5.86
N VAL A 69 -12.37 11.86 4.57
CA VAL A 69 -12.13 10.49 4.11
C VAL A 69 -11.09 10.53 3.01
N GLU A 70 -10.12 9.65 3.08
CA GLU A 70 -9.14 9.43 2.02
C GLU A 70 -9.11 7.96 1.67
N THR A 71 -9.10 7.65 0.38
CA THR A 71 -9.02 6.29 -0.09
C THR A 71 -8.28 6.21 -1.41
N GLU A 72 -7.54 5.11 -1.59
CA GLU A 72 -6.99 4.67 -2.86
C GLU A 72 -7.19 3.17 -2.98
N TRP A 73 -7.64 2.71 -4.14
CA TRP A 73 -7.74 1.29 -4.44
C TRP A 73 -7.06 0.97 -5.77
N ASN A 74 -6.14 0.02 -5.72
CA ASN A 74 -5.33 -0.43 -6.84
C ASN A 74 -5.79 -1.81 -7.29
N LEU A 75 -5.93 -1.98 -8.62
CA LEU A 75 -6.19 -3.24 -9.29
C LEU A 75 -5.15 -3.42 -10.39
N GLY A 76 -4.65 -4.65 -10.58
CA GLY A 76 -3.68 -4.87 -11.62
C GLY A 76 -3.08 -6.27 -11.67
N ARG A 77 -1.90 -6.34 -12.28
CA ARG A 77 -1.08 -7.55 -12.39
C ARG A 77 0.37 -7.20 -12.12
N GLY A 78 1.10 -8.13 -11.52
CA GLY A 78 2.52 -7.93 -11.24
C GLY A 78 3.24 -9.24 -10.94
N PRO A 79 4.57 -9.15 -10.71
CA PRO A 79 5.39 -10.32 -10.42
C PRO A 79 4.93 -11.03 -9.15
N GLU A 80 4.77 -12.34 -9.23
CA GLU A 80 4.48 -13.20 -8.09
C GLU A 80 5.12 -14.57 -8.29
N LEU A 81 5.65 -15.14 -7.21
CA LEU A 81 6.17 -16.51 -7.19
C LEU A 81 5.04 -17.50 -7.40
N SER A 82 5.23 -18.47 -8.29
CA SER A 82 4.29 -19.59 -8.49
C SER A 82 4.13 -20.43 -7.22
N ASP A 83 3.00 -21.10 -7.10
CA ASP A 83 2.68 -21.90 -5.90
C ASP A 83 3.67 -23.06 -5.67
N ASP A 84 4.28 -23.57 -6.74
CA ASP A 84 5.33 -24.60 -6.72
C ASP A 84 6.75 -24.05 -6.49
N GLY A 85 6.91 -22.72 -6.47
CA GLY A 85 8.20 -22.05 -6.26
C GLY A 85 9.18 -22.12 -7.43
N THR A 86 8.75 -22.57 -8.61
CA THR A 86 9.67 -22.82 -9.75
C THR A 86 9.84 -21.64 -10.67
N ARG A 87 8.93 -20.67 -10.66
CA ARG A 87 8.97 -19.49 -11.55
C ARG A 87 8.35 -18.26 -10.92
N VAL A 88 8.75 -17.09 -11.43
CA VAL A 88 8.06 -15.83 -11.18
C VAL A 88 7.26 -15.46 -12.42
N GLU A 89 5.98 -15.24 -12.25
CA GLU A 89 5.01 -14.95 -13.31
C GLU A 89 4.16 -13.72 -12.98
N SER A 90 3.45 -13.18 -13.99
CA SER A 90 2.53 -12.07 -13.76
C SER A 90 1.20 -12.61 -13.24
N ARG A 91 0.82 -12.24 -12.02
CA ARG A 91 -0.45 -12.59 -11.38
C ARG A 91 -1.26 -11.35 -11.01
N SER A 92 -2.56 -11.54 -10.82
CA SER A 92 -3.46 -10.48 -10.36
C SER A 92 -3.07 -10.00 -8.97
N LEU A 93 -3.17 -8.70 -8.75
CA LEU A 93 -3.00 -8.07 -7.44
C LEU A 93 -4.07 -7.02 -7.22
N GLN A 94 -4.36 -6.78 -5.96
CA GLN A 94 -5.21 -5.70 -5.54
C GLN A 94 -4.79 -5.18 -4.17
N GLY A 95 -5.18 -3.96 -3.86
CA GLY A 95 -4.94 -3.40 -2.55
C GLY A 95 -5.13 -1.90 -2.53
N GLY A 96 -5.24 -1.39 -1.33
CA GLY A 96 -5.48 0.02 -1.12
C GLY A 96 -5.66 0.34 0.35
N TYR A 97 -6.20 1.51 0.61
CA TYR A 97 -6.52 1.95 1.95
C TYR A 97 -7.81 2.77 2.01
N LEU A 98 -8.39 2.81 3.19
CA LEU A 98 -9.48 3.70 3.57
C LEU A 98 -9.10 4.36 4.89
N GLN A 99 -9.02 5.70 4.90
CA GLN A 99 -8.66 6.49 6.07
C GLN A 99 -9.76 7.47 6.42
N PHE A 100 -10.12 7.52 7.69
CA PHE A 100 -11.01 8.52 8.27
C PHE A 100 -10.20 9.49 9.08
N ASN A 101 -10.39 10.78 8.82
CA ASN A 101 -9.72 11.89 9.48
C ASN A 101 -10.73 12.75 10.25
N TYR A 102 -10.29 13.30 11.38
CA TYR A 102 -11.05 14.31 12.09
C TYR A 102 -10.17 15.53 12.36
N ARG A 103 -10.59 16.69 11.89
CA ARG A 103 -9.91 17.96 12.17
C ARG A 103 -10.44 18.57 13.47
N GLN A 104 -9.66 18.48 14.53
CA GLN A 104 -9.96 19.19 15.79
C GLN A 104 -9.37 20.60 15.71
N ALA A 105 -10.23 21.58 15.51
CA ALA A 105 -9.86 22.99 15.48
C ALA A 105 -10.04 23.62 16.87
N LYS A 106 -9.30 23.17 17.89
CA LYS A 106 -9.26 23.86 19.20
C LYS A 106 -8.16 24.92 19.16
N ALA A 107 -8.44 26.11 19.71
CA ALA A 107 -7.59 27.31 19.62
C ALA A 107 -6.08 27.00 19.73
N GLY A 108 -5.36 27.19 18.64
CA GLY A 108 -3.90 27.15 18.56
C GLY A 108 -3.24 25.77 18.51
N MET A 109 -4.01 24.67 18.45
CA MET A 109 -3.48 23.30 18.35
C MET A 109 -4.31 22.44 17.37
N PRO A 110 -4.07 22.53 16.06
CA PRO A 110 -4.71 21.64 15.11
C PRO A 110 -4.19 20.21 15.30
N LEU A 111 -5.10 19.31 15.68
CA LEU A 111 -4.87 17.88 15.81
C LEU A 111 -5.72 17.16 14.76
N PHE A 112 -5.12 16.15 14.14
CA PHE A 112 -5.79 15.31 13.14
C PHE A 112 -5.66 13.83 13.55
N PRO A 113 -6.51 13.34 14.47
CA PRO A 113 -6.63 11.92 14.70
C PRO A 113 -7.19 11.23 13.45
N PHE A 114 -6.64 10.06 13.15
CA PHE A 114 -7.10 9.24 12.04
C PHE A 114 -7.11 7.75 12.36
N VAL A 115 -7.95 7.03 11.64
CA VAL A 115 -7.95 5.57 11.58
C VAL A 115 -7.85 5.17 10.13
N ARG A 116 -6.92 4.28 9.79
CA ARG A 116 -6.70 3.78 8.44
C ARG A 116 -6.70 2.26 8.42
N TRP A 117 -7.52 1.70 7.54
CA TRP A 117 -7.45 0.32 7.15
C TRP A 117 -6.70 0.20 5.83
N GLN A 118 -5.76 -0.73 5.76
CA GLN A 118 -4.99 -1.04 4.57
C GLN A 118 -5.13 -2.52 4.23
N TYR A 119 -5.20 -2.81 2.94
CA TYR A 119 -5.28 -4.16 2.41
C TYR A 119 -4.36 -4.31 1.21
N TYR A 120 -3.68 -5.45 1.11
CA TYR A 120 -2.93 -5.84 -0.07
C TYR A 120 -3.00 -7.35 -0.28
N ASP A 121 -3.21 -7.78 -1.54
CA ASP A 121 -3.16 -9.18 -1.98
C ASP A 121 -2.41 -9.25 -3.31
N GLY A 122 -1.25 -9.93 -3.33
CA GLY A 122 -0.41 -10.06 -4.51
C GLY A 122 1.06 -10.28 -4.22
N GLY A 123 1.87 -10.33 -5.26
CA GLY A 123 3.31 -10.54 -5.16
C GLY A 123 4.07 -9.30 -4.65
N ARG A 124 5.03 -9.52 -3.76
CA ARG A 124 5.94 -8.47 -3.24
C ARG A 124 7.08 -8.23 -4.22
N LYS A 125 6.84 -7.49 -5.29
CA LYS A 125 7.74 -7.34 -6.44
C LYS A 125 9.18 -6.91 -6.11
N PHE A 126 9.40 -6.17 -5.04
CA PHE A 126 10.72 -5.73 -4.59
C PHE A 126 11.43 -6.74 -3.66
N ALA A 127 10.71 -7.74 -3.18
CA ALA A 127 11.31 -8.84 -2.45
C ALA A 127 11.90 -9.88 -3.42
N ARG A 128 12.97 -10.56 -3.00
CA ARG A 128 13.55 -11.67 -3.79
C ARG A 128 12.51 -12.73 -4.05
N ASN A 129 12.45 -13.21 -5.28
CA ASN A 129 11.46 -14.17 -5.79
C ASN A 129 10.00 -13.67 -5.79
N ALA A 130 9.74 -12.40 -5.48
CA ALA A 130 8.40 -11.81 -5.45
C ALA A 130 7.35 -12.71 -4.74
N PRO A 131 7.54 -13.12 -3.46
CA PRO A 131 6.61 -14.01 -2.77
C PRO A 131 5.23 -13.35 -2.65
N HIS A 132 4.17 -14.18 -2.68
CA HIS A 132 2.82 -13.73 -2.42
C HIS A 132 2.68 -13.21 -0.99
N SER A 133 1.89 -12.16 -0.81
CA SER A 133 1.54 -11.61 0.49
C SER A 133 0.10 -11.11 0.47
N ASN A 134 -0.68 -11.53 1.47
CA ASN A 134 -1.98 -10.97 1.78
C ASN A 134 -1.86 -10.24 3.11
N VAL A 135 -2.01 -8.92 3.09
CA VAL A 135 -1.80 -8.04 4.25
C VAL A 135 -3.10 -7.35 4.61
N ASN A 136 -3.44 -7.39 5.89
CA ASN A 136 -4.43 -6.53 6.53
C ASN A 136 -3.73 -5.72 7.61
N GLU A 137 -3.89 -4.40 7.57
CA GLU A 137 -3.28 -3.51 8.56
C GLU A 137 -4.30 -2.48 9.03
N MET A 138 -4.32 -2.25 10.35
CA MET A 138 -5.07 -1.17 10.97
C MET A 138 -4.11 -0.21 11.62
N ASP A 139 -4.20 1.06 11.23
CA ASP A 139 -3.44 2.16 11.82
C ASP A 139 -4.35 3.05 12.64
N PHE A 140 -3.83 3.48 13.78
CA PHE A 140 -4.41 4.51 14.63
C PHE A 140 -3.37 5.60 14.79
N GLY A 141 -3.64 6.78 14.26
CA GLY A 141 -2.65 7.85 14.22
C GLY A 141 -3.17 9.17 14.72
N LEU A 142 -2.23 10.01 15.10
CA LEU A 142 -2.44 11.39 15.50
C LEU A 142 -1.39 12.25 14.83
N GLU A 143 -1.84 13.19 14.00
CA GLU A 143 -1.01 14.22 13.40
C GLU A 143 -1.19 15.53 14.16
N PHE A 144 -0.09 16.21 14.38
CA PHE A 144 -0.02 17.50 15.03
C PHE A 144 0.68 18.50 14.11
N ALA A 145 -0.08 19.49 13.62
CA ALA A 145 0.36 20.49 12.65
C ALA A 145 0.21 21.91 13.22
N ARG A 146 0.89 22.21 14.34
CA ARG A 146 0.82 23.53 14.99
C ARG A 146 1.56 24.62 14.20
N TRP A 147 2.65 24.23 13.58
CA TRP A 147 3.50 25.13 12.80
C TRP A 147 3.30 24.85 11.33
N SER A 148 3.33 25.91 10.50
CA SER A 148 3.22 25.76 9.04
C SER A 148 4.36 24.92 8.44
N GLU A 149 5.52 24.96 9.14
CA GLU A 149 6.76 24.34 8.67
C GLU A 149 6.97 22.93 9.24
N LEU A 150 6.26 22.54 10.29
CA LEU A 150 6.52 21.27 10.99
C LEU A 150 5.24 20.52 11.31
N GLU A 151 5.15 19.30 10.77
CA GLU A 151 4.11 18.32 11.08
C GLU A 151 4.74 17.14 11.83
N LEU A 152 4.11 16.74 12.92
CA LEU A 152 4.52 15.58 13.72
C LEU A 152 3.41 14.55 13.69
N THR A 153 3.73 13.30 13.37
CA THR A 153 2.76 12.21 13.35
C THR A 153 3.25 11.06 14.23
N VAL A 154 2.34 10.51 15.04
CA VAL A 154 2.53 9.24 15.73
C VAL A 154 1.48 8.25 15.23
N VAL A 155 1.92 7.01 14.94
CA VAL A 155 1.03 5.96 14.42
C VAL A 155 1.30 4.66 15.17
N TYR A 156 0.24 4.02 15.63
CA TYR A 156 0.25 2.62 16.04
C TYR A 156 -0.35 1.79 14.90
N SER A 157 0.38 0.77 14.43
CA SER A 157 -0.04 -0.15 13.38
C SER A 157 -0.15 -1.57 13.94
N HIS A 158 -1.27 -2.23 13.61
CA HIS A 158 -1.46 -3.66 13.81
C HIS A 158 -1.58 -4.33 12.45
N THR A 159 -0.57 -5.14 12.09
CA THR A 159 -0.48 -5.82 10.80
C THR A 159 -0.72 -7.31 10.97
N PHE A 160 -1.50 -7.90 10.08
CA PHE A 160 -1.64 -9.34 9.92
C PHE A 160 -1.31 -9.72 8.47
N GLU A 161 -0.29 -10.56 8.29
CA GLU A 161 0.20 -11.01 6.99
C GLU A 161 0.04 -12.52 6.85
N ARG A 162 -0.49 -12.95 5.68
CA ARG A 162 -0.54 -14.33 5.24
C ARG A 162 0.14 -14.46 3.88
N THR A 163 0.61 -15.66 3.56
CA THR A 163 1.06 -15.98 2.20
C THR A 163 0.24 -17.13 1.63
N ARG A 164 -0.02 -17.10 0.33
CA ARG A 164 -0.67 -18.19 -0.41
C ARG A 164 0.33 -19.31 -0.69
N THR A 165 1.59 -18.94 -0.91
CA THR A 165 2.67 -19.86 -1.21
C THR A 165 3.06 -20.65 0.04
N SER A 166 3.01 -21.99 -0.03
CA SER A 166 3.48 -22.88 1.04
C SER A 166 4.98 -23.19 0.96
N VAL A 167 5.66 -22.68 -0.05
CA VAL A 167 7.09 -22.91 -0.27
C VAL A 167 7.91 -22.20 0.80
N PHE A 168 8.70 -22.97 1.53
CA PHE A 168 9.68 -22.40 2.48
C PHE A 168 10.69 -21.48 1.73
N PRO A 169 11.06 -20.31 2.24
CA PRO A 169 10.77 -19.75 3.58
C PRO A 169 9.51 -18.87 3.63
N TYR A 170 8.67 -18.84 2.62
CA TYR A 170 7.60 -17.87 2.45
C TYR A 170 6.23 -18.28 3.03
N GLY A 171 6.01 -19.59 3.19
CA GLY A 171 4.75 -20.15 3.70
C GLY A 171 4.52 -19.84 5.18
N SER A 172 3.97 -18.68 5.54
CA SER A 172 3.70 -18.30 6.92
C SER A 172 2.51 -17.36 7.08
N ALA A 173 1.93 -17.37 8.29
CA ALA A 173 1.04 -16.31 8.75
C ALA A 173 1.67 -15.67 9.99
N LYS A 174 1.69 -14.36 10.08
CA LYS A 174 2.28 -13.63 11.21
C LYS A 174 1.54 -12.32 11.47
N GLY A 175 1.46 -11.97 12.75
CA GLY A 175 1.02 -10.67 13.22
C GLY A 175 2.20 -9.84 13.71
N ALA A 176 2.09 -8.53 13.60
CA ALA A 176 3.07 -7.57 14.10
C ALA A 176 2.39 -6.31 14.62
N ASN A 177 2.99 -5.73 15.64
CA ASN A 177 2.61 -4.40 16.14
C ASN A 177 3.81 -3.47 15.95
N ARG A 178 3.53 -2.24 15.55
CA ARG A 178 4.56 -1.21 15.33
C ARG A 178 4.07 0.12 15.85
N VAL A 179 4.98 0.89 16.45
CA VAL A 179 4.78 2.31 16.72
C VAL A 179 5.74 3.08 15.83
N GLY A 180 5.23 4.03 15.07
CA GLY A 180 5.99 4.90 14.21
C GLY A 180 5.88 6.36 14.63
N PHE A 181 6.97 7.12 14.43
CA PHE A 181 7.02 8.56 14.58
C PHE A 181 7.53 9.16 13.29
N GLN A 182 6.88 10.21 12.84
CA GLN A 182 7.30 10.97 11.66
C GLN A 182 7.36 12.44 12.00
N ALA A 183 8.40 13.11 11.54
CA ALA A 183 8.48 14.57 11.52
C ALA A 183 8.68 14.99 10.06
N GLN A 184 7.82 15.86 9.58
CA GLN A 184 7.88 16.41 8.23
C GLN A 184 8.14 17.91 8.32
N TRP A 185 9.20 18.35 7.66
CA TRP A 185 9.55 19.77 7.55
C TRP A 185 9.16 20.30 6.17
N ASN A 186 8.30 21.33 6.14
CA ASN A 186 7.85 22.01 4.92
C ASN A 186 8.57 23.37 4.83
N TYR A 187 9.25 23.66 3.71
CA TYR A 187 10.03 24.88 3.47
C TYR A 187 9.59 25.58 2.18
#